data_eb5f35dc7ecd8bac089f52f4ca2229e8
#
_entry.id   eb5f35dc7ecd8bac089f52f4ca2229e8
#
_cell.length_a   1.000
_cell.length_b   1.000
_cell.length_c   1.000
_cell.angle_alpha   90.00
_cell.angle_beta   90.00
_cell.angle_gamma   90.00
#
_symmetry.space_group_name_H-M   'P 1'
#
loop_
_entity.id
_entity.type
_entity.pdbx_description
1 polymer ?
#
loop_
_entity_poly.entity_id
_entity_poly.type
_entity_poly.pdbx_seq_one_letter_code
_entity_poly.pdbx_strand_id
1 'polypeptide(L)'
;KFDNKFLNEDEKQLKQFYTRLLNICNSEKAIREGVFFDLTYANLAGWVFNEHKQYAFLRKQDDELILIMVNFDSIPARSAVNIPQHAFDYLGIHRYGEYEATELLTGNTEKLTLMPDKTTPVLLDGMNGKILKFKL
;
A
#
# COMPACT_ATOMS: atom_id res chain seq x y z
N LYS A 1 -16.10 -25.24 -6.73
CA LYS A 1 -14.66 -25.40 -6.84
C LYS A 1 -14.18 -24.92 -8.20
N PHE A 2 -13.18 -24.09 -8.22
CA PHE A 2 -12.67 -23.46 -9.43
C PHE A 2 -11.69 -24.37 -10.16
N ASP A 3 -11.90 -24.56 -11.46
CA ASP A 3 -11.00 -25.34 -12.32
C ASP A 3 -10.28 -24.39 -13.29
N ASN A 4 -8.94 -24.33 -13.19
CA ASN A 4 -8.12 -23.41 -13.98
C ASN A 4 -8.16 -23.65 -15.48
N LYS A 5 -8.51 -24.84 -15.95
CA LYS A 5 -8.55 -25.12 -17.40
C LYS A 5 -9.62 -24.34 -18.16
N PHE A 6 -10.61 -23.80 -17.47
CA PHE A 6 -11.65 -22.96 -18.05
C PHE A 6 -11.37 -21.47 -18.00
N LEU A 7 -10.21 -21.07 -17.44
CA LEU A 7 -9.83 -19.69 -17.31
C LEU A 7 -9.03 -19.22 -18.52
N ASN A 8 -9.30 -18.00 -18.97
CA ASN A 8 -8.42 -17.33 -19.92
C ASN A 8 -7.17 -16.79 -19.18
N GLU A 9 -6.22 -16.23 -19.93
CA GLU A 9 -4.95 -15.76 -19.37
C GLU A 9 -5.14 -14.64 -18.34
N ASP A 10 -6.04 -13.69 -18.62
CA ASP A 10 -6.32 -12.58 -17.70
C ASP A 10 -6.94 -13.08 -16.39
N GLU A 11 -7.84 -14.04 -16.47
CA GLU A 11 -8.47 -14.64 -15.29
C GLU A 11 -7.46 -15.41 -14.44
N LYS A 12 -6.53 -16.14 -15.08
CA LYS A 12 -5.45 -16.84 -14.38
C LYS A 12 -4.53 -15.85 -13.65
N GLN A 13 -4.17 -14.75 -14.30
CA GLN A 13 -3.34 -13.71 -13.70
C GLN A 13 -4.04 -13.07 -12.51
N LEU A 14 -5.32 -12.77 -12.62
CA LEU A 14 -6.12 -12.22 -11.54
C LEU A 14 -6.18 -13.20 -10.36
N LYS A 15 -6.40 -14.48 -10.62
CA LYS A 15 -6.41 -15.52 -9.58
C LYS A 15 -5.07 -15.61 -8.86
N GLN A 16 -3.95 -15.55 -9.61
CA GLN A 16 -2.61 -15.55 -9.02
C GLN A 16 -2.37 -14.31 -8.17
N PHE A 17 -2.83 -13.15 -8.61
CA PHE A 17 -2.74 -11.91 -7.86
C PHE A 17 -3.48 -12.01 -6.53
N TYR A 18 -4.72 -12.48 -6.54
CA TYR A 18 -5.52 -12.66 -5.32
C TYR A 18 -4.90 -13.68 -4.37
N THR A 19 -4.34 -14.76 -4.91
CA THR A 19 -3.67 -15.78 -4.10
C THR A 19 -2.46 -15.18 -3.37
N ARG A 20 -1.63 -14.41 -4.08
CA ARG A 20 -0.50 -13.70 -3.45
C ARG A 20 -0.96 -12.71 -2.40
N LEU A 21 -1.97 -11.93 -2.71
CA LEU A 21 -2.52 -10.93 -1.80
C LEU A 21 -3.01 -11.59 -0.49
N LEU A 22 -3.76 -12.68 -0.61
CA LEU A 22 -4.27 -13.43 0.55
C LEU A 22 -3.12 -14.03 1.37
N ASN A 23 -2.10 -14.58 0.71
CA ASN A 23 -0.94 -15.13 1.41
C ASN A 23 -0.18 -14.04 2.18
N ILE A 24 -0.01 -12.86 1.58
CA ILE A 24 0.60 -11.71 2.24
C ILE A 24 -0.24 -11.29 3.46
N CYS A 25 -1.54 -11.16 3.30
CA CYS A 25 -2.44 -10.79 4.39
C CYS A 25 -2.38 -11.80 5.54
N ASN A 26 -2.23 -13.08 5.24
CA ASN A 26 -2.16 -14.13 6.25
C ASN A 26 -0.79 -14.22 6.92
N SER A 27 0.29 -13.90 6.22
CA SER A 27 1.66 -14.02 6.75
C SER A 27 2.14 -12.75 7.46
N GLU A 28 1.67 -11.57 7.05
CA GLU A 28 2.14 -10.30 7.62
C GLU A 28 1.38 -9.97 8.90
N LYS A 29 2.08 -10.00 10.02
CA LYS A 29 1.51 -9.73 11.34
C LYS A 29 0.90 -8.34 11.42
N ALA A 30 1.56 -7.33 10.83
CA ALA A 30 1.06 -5.97 10.84
C ALA A 30 -0.29 -5.85 10.13
N ILE A 31 -0.53 -6.64 9.07
CA ILE A 31 -1.83 -6.64 8.38
C ILE A 31 -2.89 -7.36 9.20
N ARG A 32 -2.55 -8.51 9.79
CA ARG A 32 -3.52 -9.31 10.56
C ARG A 32 -3.92 -8.67 11.88
N GLU A 33 -2.94 -8.11 12.58
CA GLU A 33 -3.09 -7.71 13.99
C GLU A 33 -2.79 -6.23 14.22
N GLY A 34 -2.25 -5.53 13.22
CA GLY A 34 -1.76 -4.17 13.37
C GLY A 34 -2.86 -3.14 13.53
N VAL A 35 -2.47 -1.98 14.06
CA VAL A 35 -3.34 -0.83 14.15
C VAL A 35 -3.54 -0.24 12.75
N PHE A 36 -4.79 0.06 12.43
CA PHE A 36 -5.19 0.61 11.12
C PHE A 36 -5.25 2.13 11.19
N PHE A 37 -4.77 2.78 10.13
CA PHE A 37 -4.91 4.22 9.96
C PHE A 37 -5.24 4.55 8.50
N ASP A 38 -6.41 5.12 8.25
CA ASP A 38 -6.85 5.51 6.92
C ASP A 38 -6.11 6.79 6.48
N LEU A 39 -5.57 6.77 5.26
CA LEU A 39 -4.91 7.94 4.68
C LEU A 39 -5.77 8.66 3.64
N THR A 40 -6.88 8.09 3.23
CA THR A 40 -7.70 8.67 2.16
C THR A 40 -8.21 10.05 2.55
N TYR A 41 -8.62 10.23 3.80
CA TYR A 41 -9.13 11.53 4.26
C TYR A 41 -8.09 12.65 4.21
N ALA A 42 -6.81 12.33 4.37
CA ALA A 42 -5.71 13.31 4.34
C ALA A 42 -5.29 13.67 2.92
N ASN A 43 -5.86 12.99 1.93
CA ASN A 43 -5.49 13.12 0.53
C ASN A 43 -6.69 13.48 -0.37
N LEU A 44 -7.77 13.96 0.23
CA LEU A 44 -8.97 14.34 -0.51
C LEU A 44 -8.70 15.51 -1.46
N ALA A 45 -9.38 15.48 -2.61
CA ALA A 45 -9.34 16.55 -3.61
C ALA A 45 -7.95 16.84 -4.18
N GLY A 46 -6.99 15.94 -3.96
CA GLY A 46 -5.66 16.06 -4.54
C GLY A 46 -5.64 15.61 -6.00
N TRP A 47 -4.99 16.36 -6.86
CA TRP A 47 -4.81 15.95 -8.25
C TRP A 47 -3.70 14.90 -8.42
N VAL A 48 -2.89 14.69 -7.39
CA VAL A 48 -1.88 13.63 -7.34
C VAL A 48 -2.39 12.38 -6.60
N PHE A 49 -3.54 12.48 -5.93
CA PHE A 49 -4.23 11.36 -5.30
C PHE A 49 -5.72 11.56 -5.51
N ASN A 50 -6.36 10.64 -6.17
CA ASN A 50 -7.78 10.72 -6.49
C ASN A 50 -8.55 9.73 -5.62
N GLU A 51 -9.26 10.22 -4.62
CA GLU A 51 -10.01 9.41 -3.65
C GLU A 51 -11.15 8.59 -4.27
N HIS A 52 -11.55 8.91 -5.50
CA HIS A 52 -12.57 8.13 -6.23
C HIS A 52 -11.96 6.93 -6.97
N LYS A 53 -10.64 6.93 -7.16
CA LYS A 53 -9.93 5.91 -7.94
C LYS A 53 -8.79 5.24 -7.18
N GLN A 54 -8.32 5.86 -6.12
CA GLN A 54 -7.21 5.36 -5.32
C GLN A 54 -7.58 5.31 -3.84
N TYR A 55 -6.97 4.37 -3.16
CA TYR A 55 -7.17 4.17 -1.73
C TYR A 55 -5.82 3.92 -1.08
N ALA A 56 -5.61 4.48 0.11
CA ALA A 56 -4.37 4.29 0.85
C ALA A 56 -4.65 4.17 2.34
N PHE A 57 -3.92 3.28 3.00
CA PHE A 57 -3.98 3.15 4.45
C PHE A 57 -2.69 2.57 5.02
N LEU A 58 -2.52 2.74 6.32
CA LEU A 58 -1.39 2.20 7.08
C LEU A 58 -1.84 1.12 8.04
N ARG A 59 -0.98 0.12 8.25
CA ARG A 59 -1.10 -0.86 9.32
C ARG A 59 0.24 -0.91 10.06
N LYS A 60 0.21 -0.89 11.37
CA LYS A 60 1.43 -0.94 12.17
C LYS A 60 1.31 -1.97 13.30
N GLN A 61 2.34 -2.80 13.45
CA GLN A 61 2.51 -3.72 14.56
C GLN A 61 3.96 -3.68 14.99
N ASP A 62 4.22 -3.30 16.23
CA ASP A 62 5.57 -3.15 16.80
C ASP A 62 6.46 -2.25 15.91
N ASP A 63 7.56 -2.75 15.35
CA ASP A 63 8.47 -2.00 14.49
C ASP A 63 8.18 -2.18 12.99
N GLU A 64 7.06 -2.82 12.65
CA GLU A 64 6.67 -3.03 11.27
C GLU A 64 5.56 -2.07 10.87
N LEU A 65 5.80 -1.31 9.80
CA LEU A 65 4.82 -0.43 9.20
C LEU A 65 4.55 -0.91 7.78
N ILE A 66 3.28 -1.01 7.41
CA ILE A 66 2.88 -1.36 6.05
C ILE A 66 2.02 -0.24 5.50
N LEU A 67 2.44 0.32 4.37
CA LEU A 67 1.67 1.26 3.58
C LEU A 67 1.05 0.50 2.42
N ILE A 68 -0.27 0.52 2.35
CA ILE A 68 -1.03 -0.14 1.29
C ILE A 68 -1.67 0.95 0.43
N MET A 69 -1.39 0.89 -0.88
CA MET A 69 -1.98 1.79 -1.86
C MET A 69 -2.59 0.97 -2.99
N VAL A 70 -3.80 1.33 -3.39
CA VAL A 70 -4.52 0.64 -4.48
C VAL A 70 -4.97 1.67 -5.51
N ASN A 71 -4.82 1.31 -6.78
CA ASN A 71 -5.30 2.09 -7.92
C ASN A 71 -6.38 1.29 -8.64
N PHE A 72 -7.63 1.75 -8.56
CA PHE A 72 -8.77 1.12 -9.24
C PHE A 72 -9.00 1.65 -10.65
N ASP A 73 -8.20 2.63 -11.08
CA ASP A 73 -8.23 3.11 -12.46
C ASP A 73 -7.54 2.10 -13.37
N SER A 74 -8.01 1.97 -14.60
CA SER A 74 -7.35 1.15 -15.63
C SER A 74 -6.04 1.79 -16.14
N ILE A 75 -5.83 3.07 -15.85
CA ILE A 75 -4.65 3.83 -16.28
C ILE A 75 -3.64 3.88 -15.15
N PRO A 76 -2.33 3.64 -15.42
CA PRO A 76 -1.28 3.83 -14.41
C PRO A 76 -1.30 5.25 -13.85
N ALA A 77 -1.04 5.38 -12.56
CA ALA A 77 -1.06 6.66 -11.89
C ALA A 77 0.25 6.94 -11.17
N ARG A 78 0.78 8.15 -11.36
CA ARG A 78 1.75 8.72 -10.45
C ARG A 78 0.99 9.31 -9.29
N SER A 79 0.96 8.58 -8.20
CA SER A 79 0.33 9.05 -6.98
C SER A 79 1.36 9.60 -6.02
N ALA A 80 0.94 10.52 -5.17
CA ALA A 80 1.74 10.96 -4.04
C ALA A 80 0.84 10.96 -2.82
N VAL A 81 1.22 10.20 -1.81
CA VAL A 81 0.44 10.11 -0.59
C VAL A 81 1.01 11.04 0.48
N ASN A 82 0.14 11.79 1.10
CA ASN A 82 0.46 12.59 2.27
C ASN A 82 0.15 11.79 3.53
N ILE A 83 1.14 11.67 4.42
CA ILE A 83 0.97 11.05 5.74
C ILE A 83 0.98 12.20 6.75
N PRO A 84 -0.15 12.51 7.39
CA PRO A 84 -0.21 13.66 8.28
C PRO A 84 0.52 13.40 9.60
N GLN A 85 0.92 14.47 10.30
CA GLN A 85 1.57 14.38 11.62
C GLN A 85 0.75 13.52 12.58
N HIS A 86 -0.57 13.64 12.51
CA HIS A 86 -1.48 12.86 13.36
C HIS A 86 -1.29 11.35 13.20
N ALA A 87 -1.01 10.88 11.99
CA ALA A 87 -0.74 9.46 11.75
C ALA A 87 0.55 9.01 12.46
N PHE A 88 1.60 9.82 12.37
CA PHE A 88 2.87 9.52 13.06
C PHE A 88 2.68 9.47 14.57
N ASP A 89 1.95 10.44 15.12
CA ASP A 89 1.66 10.48 16.55
C ASP A 89 0.81 9.28 16.99
N TYR A 90 -0.26 9.01 16.27
CA TYR A 90 -1.18 7.93 16.59
C TYR A 90 -0.51 6.55 16.53
N LEU A 91 0.33 6.33 15.52
CA LEU A 91 1.03 5.07 15.32
C LEU A 91 2.34 4.97 16.12
N GLY A 92 2.80 6.06 16.74
CA GLY A 92 4.03 6.07 17.50
C GLY A 92 5.28 5.98 16.63
N ILE A 93 5.27 6.63 15.47
CA ILE A 93 6.42 6.69 14.57
C ILE A 93 7.22 7.94 14.89
N HIS A 94 8.44 7.75 15.43
CA HIS A 94 9.26 8.86 15.91
C HIS A 94 10.48 9.14 15.06
N ARG A 95 10.85 8.24 14.17
CA ARG A 95 11.97 8.41 13.25
C ARG A 95 11.44 8.83 11.88
N TYR A 96 11.84 10.01 11.45
CA TYR A 96 11.50 10.54 10.12
C TYR A 96 12.71 10.43 9.20
N GLY A 97 12.47 10.42 7.92
CA GLY A 97 13.51 10.44 6.91
C GLY A 97 13.40 9.31 5.91
N GLU A 98 14.54 8.97 5.30
CA GLU A 98 14.59 7.96 4.27
C GLU A 98 14.53 6.54 4.87
N TYR A 99 13.67 5.72 4.27
CA TYR A 99 13.54 4.31 4.58
C TYR A 99 13.67 3.47 3.32
N GLU A 100 14.19 2.26 3.47
CA GLU A 100 14.10 1.24 2.46
C GLU A 100 12.85 0.40 2.74
N ALA A 101 11.94 0.36 1.77
CA ALA A 101 10.72 -0.42 1.87
C ALA A 101 10.79 -1.64 0.97
N THR A 102 10.22 -2.75 1.41
CA THR A 102 10.03 -3.93 0.58
C THR A 102 8.62 -3.93 0.03
N GLU A 103 8.48 -3.98 -1.29
CA GLU A 103 7.19 -4.14 -1.93
C GLU A 103 6.84 -5.64 -1.94
N LEU A 104 5.81 -6.03 -1.20
CA LEU A 104 5.55 -7.43 -0.88
C LEU A 104 4.96 -8.23 -2.04
N LEU A 105 4.34 -7.58 -3.02
CA LEU A 105 3.78 -8.27 -4.18
C LEU A 105 4.86 -8.73 -5.15
N THR A 106 5.96 -7.98 -5.27
CA THR A 106 7.05 -8.25 -6.21
C THR A 106 8.35 -8.69 -5.54
N GLY A 107 8.53 -8.35 -4.26
CA GLY A 107 9.78 -8.55 -3.54
C GLY A 107 10.83 -7.47 -3.80
N ASN A 108 10.52 -6.47 -4.61
CA ASN A 108 11.44 -5.37 -4.91
C ASN A 108 11.60 -4.43 -3.71
N THR A 109 12.73 -3.73 -3.66
CA THR A 109 12.96 -2.69 -2.65
C THR A 109 12.81 -1.31 -3.27
N GLU A 110 12.26 -0.38 -2.49
CA GLU A 110 12.08 1.02 -2.90
C GLU A 110 12.53 1.92 -1.76
N LYS A 111 13.18 3.03 -2.09
CA LYS A 111 13.52 4.04 -1.10
C LYS A 111 12.43 5.10 -1.05
N LEU A 112 11.92 5.36 0.13
CA LEU A 112 10.85 6.32 0.35
C LEU A 112 11.18 7.18 1.57
N THR A 113 10.78 8.44 1.51
CA THR A 113 10.94 9.36 2.62
C THR A 113 9.65 9.45 3.41
N LEU A 114 9.69 9.06 4.68
CA LEU A 114 8.57 9.20 5.60
C LEU A 114 8.77 10.47 6.42
N MET A 115 8.01 11.50 6.11
CA MET A 115 8.02 12.79 6.80
C MET A 115 6.58 13.25 6.99
N PRO A 116 6.24 13.76 8.18
CA PRO A 116 4.91 14.32 8.40
C PRO A 116 4.61 15.45 7.42
N ASP A 117 3.41 15.42 6.87
CA ASP A 117 2.88 16.47 5.98
C ASP A 117 3.71 16.71 4.71
N LYS A 118 4.51 15.73 4.31
CA LYS A 118 5.18 15.71 3.00
C LYS A 118 4.67 14.55 2.18
N THR A 119 4.40 14.83 0.90
CA THR A 119 3.94 13.81 -0.03
C THR A 119 5.04 12.82 -0.36
N THR A 120 4.70 11.54 -0.35
CA THR A 120 5.58 10.45 -0.77
C THR A 120 5.12 9.97 -2.14
N PRO A 121 5.92 10.17 -3.21
CA PRO A 121 5.51 9.75 -4.55
C PRO A 121 5.58 8.22 -4.66
N VAL A 122 4.56 7.64 -5.27
CA VAL A 122 4.45 6.19 -5.52
C VAL A 122 3.84 5.98 -6.90
N LEU A 123 4.49 5.17 -7.73
CA LEU A 123 3.96 4.81 -9.03
C LEU A 123 3.07 3.57 -8.89
N LEU A 124 1.82 3.67 -9.33
CA LEU A 124 0.85 2.58 -9.30
C LEU A 124 0.43 2.22 -10.71
N ASP A 125 0.54 0.94 -11.05
CA ASP A 125 -0.04 0.43 -12.29
C ASP A 125 -1.57 0.45 -12.23
N GLY A 126 -2.21 0.46 -13.39
CA GLY A 126 -3.66 0.41 -13.47
C GLY A 126 -4.21 -0.89 -12.90
N MET A 127 -5.35 -0.83 -12.20
CA MET A 127 -6.00 -1.97 -11.55
C MET A 127 -5.03 -2.80 -10.71
N ASN A 128 -4.16 -2.13 -9.95
CA ASN A 128 -3.12 -2.79 -9.18
C ASN A 128 -2.85 -1.99 -7.90
N GLY A 129 -1.94 -2.48 -7.08
CA GLY A 129 -1.59 -1.84 -5.84
C GLY A 129 -0.15 -2.11 -5.43
N LYS A 130 0.27 -1.43 -4.37
CA LYS A 130 1.55 -1.67 -3.71
C LYS A 130 1.33 -1.91 -2.22
N ILE A 131 2.09 -2.85 -1.70
CA ILE A 131 2.12 -3.16 -0.26
C ILE A 131 3.56 -2.96 0.17
N LEU A 132 3.85 -1.81 0.75
CA LEU A 132 5.20 -1.39 1.11
C LEU A 132 5.44 -1.61 2.59
N LYS A 133 6.40 -2.46 2.91
CA LYS A 133 6.77 -2.81 4.28
C LYS A 133 8.03 -2.08 4.69
N PHE A 134 7.94 -1.35 5.80
CA PHE A 134 9.03 -0.61 6.41
C PHE A 134 9.40 -1.23 7.75
N LYS A 135 10.68 -1.27 8.04
CA LYS A 135 11.20 -1.59 9.35
C LYS A 135 11.55 -0.29 10.06
N LEU A 136 10.83 0.01 11.13
CA LEU A 136 10.99 1.27 11.86
C LEU A 136 12.16 1.22 12.86
#